data_31245d7f7ffe4e9a085171256cc984a2
#
_entry.id   31245d7f7ffe4e9a085171256cc984a2
#
_cell.length_a   1.000
_cell.length_b   1.000
_cell.length_c   1.000
_cell.angle_alpha   90.00
_cell.angle_beta   90.00
_cell.angle_gamma   90.00
#
_symmetry.space_group_name_H-M   'P 1'
#
loop_
_entity.id
_entity.type
_entity.pdbx_description
1 polymer ?
#
loop_
_entity_poly.entity_id
_entity_poly.type
_entity_poly.pdbx_seq_one_letter_code
_entity_poly.pdbx_strand_id
1 'polypeptide(L)'
;GLYRHRAAPASSSLPRLRPGPVGPMPDADLVDAIRAVLAASPFHGEGHRKVWARLRHAGVRTSKRRVLRLMRDNGLLAPSRAGAPRGPRSHDGTIIPATVDVMWGTDLTTTITGEGQVAVFVAVDHCSAECVGLHAAHRATRFEALEPVRQGVRRHFGGFAQGIAAGLAVRHDHGSQYMADDFQKEIAFLGINSSPAFIRAPEGNGCAERFIRTLKENLLWVRTFDTVEHLRVALLEFRETYNTTWLIERHGFRPPAAIREEQLPAAALAA
;
A
#
# COMPACT_ATOMS: atom_id res chain seq x y z
N GLY A 1 -43.19 45.13 41.85
CA GLY A 1 -42.08 44.22 42.09
C GLY A 1 -40.92 44.47 41.13
N LEU A 2 -39.87 45.16 41.63
CA LEU A 2 -38.65 45.44 40.87
C LEU A 2 -37.74 44.18 40.81
N TYR A 3 -37.62 43.52 39.65
CA TYR A 3 -36.61 42.54 39.42
C TYR A 3 -35.29 43.25 39.17
N ARG A 4 -34.34 43.14 40.09
CA ARG A 4 -32.94 43.53 39.89
C ARG A 4 -32.26 42.45 39.05
N HIS A 5 -31.85 42.77 37.83
CA HIS A 5 -30.90 41.96 37.05
C HIS A 5 -29.55 41.95 37.77
N ARG A 6 -29.18 40.82 38.36
CA ARG A 6 -27.80 40.54 38.75
C ARG A 6 -26.99 40.28 37.50
N ALA A 7 -26.03 41.16 37.21
CA ALA A 7 -25.01 40.90 36.19
C ALA A 7 -24.23 39.63 36.58
N ALA A 8 -24.11 38.68 35.63
CA ALA A 8 -23.29 37.52 35.81
C ALA A 8 -21.81 37.94 35.91
N PRO A 9 -21.01 37.35 36.78
CA PRO A 9 -19.57 37.64 36.86
C PRO A 9 -18.89 37.27 35.56
N ALA A 10 -17.99 38.15 35.08
CA ALA A 10 -17.18 37.94 33.92
C ALA A 10 -16.44 36.61 34.06
N SER A 11 -16.68 35.69 33.16
CA SER A 11 -15.98 34.39 33.12
C SER A 11 -14.49 34.62 32.82
N SER A 12 -13.63 34.33 33.79
CA SER A 12 -12.19 34.27 33.58
C SER A 12 -11.91 33.26 32.44
N SER A 13 -11.35 33.75 31.36
CA SER A 13 -10.95 32.94 30.19
C SER A 13 -9.64 32.17 30.48
N LEU A 14 -9.67 31.31 31.48
CA LEU A 14 -8.64 30.29 31.59
C LEU A 14 -8.81 29.29 30.44
N PRO A 15 -7.77 28.95 29.68
CA PRO A 15 -7.87 27.98 28.61
C PRO A 15 -8.43 26.69 29.20
N ARG A 16 -9.59 26.23 28.71
CA ARG A 16 -10.20 24.96 29.12
C ARG A 16 -9.23 23.86 28.73
N LEU A 17 -8.53 23.32 29.70
CA LEU A 17 -7.78 22.07 29.54
C LEU A 17 -8.75 21.01 29.03
N ARG A 18 -8.52 20.52 27.80
CA ARG A 18 -9.36 19.48 27.23
C ARG A 18 -9.19 18.21 28.04
N PRO A 19 -10.27 17.64 28.62
CA PRO A 19 -10.17 16.40 29.35
C PRO A 19 -9.78 15.25 28.39
N GLY A 20 -8.69 14.62 28.67
CA GLY A 20 -8.21 13.43 27.98
C GLY A 20 -7.02 12.87 28.77
N PRO A 21 -6.76 11.56 28.73
CA PRO A 21 -5.59 11.03 29.41
C PRO A 21 -4.34 11.73 28.85
N VAL A 22 -3.70 12.53 29.68
CA VAL A 22 -2.35 13.04 29.41
C VAL A 22 -1.46 11.81 29.38
N GLY A 23 -0.94 11.48 28.19
CA GLY A 23 0.05 10.41 28.11
C GLY A 23 1.26 10.75 28.97
N PRO A 24 2.02 9.77 29.46
CA PRO A 24 3.17 9.99 30.33
C PRO A 24 4.26 10.85 29.68
N MET A 25 4.29 11.00 28.34
CA MET A 25 5.29 11.74 27.58
C MET A 25 4.83 13.19 27.30
N PRO A 26 5.64 14.22 27.58
CA PRO A 26 5.35 15.61 27.20
C PRO A 26 5.16 15.80 25.68
N ASP A 27 4.50 16.88 25.26
CA ASP A 27 4.26 17.14 23.84
C ASP A 27 5.55 17.42 23.06
N ALA A 28 6.53 18.08 23.67
CA ALA A 28 7.84 18.32 23.05
C ALA A 28 8.55 17.00 22.73
N ASP A 29 8.67 16.12 23.73
CA ASP A 29 9.32 14.82 23.57
C ASP A 29 8.57 13.93 22.55
N LEU A 30 7.25 14.03 22.51
CA LEU A 30 6.45 13.31 21.52
C LEU A 30 6.65 13.86 20.09
N VAL A 31 6.84 15.18 19.92
CA VAL A 31 7.21 15.76 18.63
C VAL A 31 8.55 15.26 18.15
N ASP A 32 9.53 15.16 19.04
CA ASP A 32 10.86 14.62 18.70
C ASP A 32 10.78 13.13 18.35
N ALA A 33 10.00 12.36 19.07
CA ALA A 33 9.71 10.96 18.72
C ALA A 33 9.01 10.84 17.35
N ILE A 34 8.06 11.73 17.02
CA ILE A 34 7.42 11.80 15.70
C ILE A 34 8.45 12.09 14.60
N ARG A 35 9.33 13.07 14.80
CA ARG A 35 10.40 13.41 13.85
C ARG A 35 11.36 12.24 13.64
N ALA A 36 11.76 11.58 14.72
CA ALA A 36 12.63 10.40 14.66
C ALA A 36 11.99 9.25 13.86
N VAL A 37 10.70 8.97 14.09
CA VAL A 37 9.95 7.96 13.33
C VAL A 37 9.84 8.31 11.85
N LEU A 38 9.59 9.57 11.51
CA LEU A 38 9.51 10.02 10.12
C LEU A 38 10.88 9.94 9.43
N ALA A 39 11.95 10.32 10.11
CA ALA A 39 13.31 10.26 9.58
C ALA A 39 13.80 8.82 9.37
N ALA A 40 13.41 7.90 10.23
CA ALA A 40 13.75 6.47 10.13
C ALA A 40 12.88 5.69 9.11
N SER A 41 11.78 6.27 8.65
CA SER A 41 10.91 5.61 7.69
C SER A 41 11.56 5.56 6.29
N PRO A 42 11.56 4.39 5.62
CA PRO A 42 11.98 4.30 4.22
C PRO A 42 10.97 4.90 3.24
N PHE A 43 9.83 5.39 3.74
CA PHE A 43 8.73 5.90 2.92
C PHE A 43 8.48 7.38 3.14
N HIS A 44 8.16 8.09 2.06
CA HIS A 44 7.81 9.51 2.08
C HIS A 44 6.32 9.73 2.37
N GLY A 45 6.00 10.81 3.08
CA GLY A 45 4.63 11.26 3.26
C GLY A 45 3.73 10.31 4.04
N GLU A 46 4.26 9.62 5.03
CA GLU A 46 3.43 8.79 5.92
C GLU A 46 2.46 9.64 6.74
N GLY A 47 1.17 9.33 6.64
CA GLY A 47 0.12 10.02 7.38
C GLY A 47 0.12 9.70 8.87
N HIS A 48 -0.50 10.56 9.68
CA HIS A 48 -0.54 10.47 11.15
C HIS A 48 -0.95 9.10 11.72
N ARG A 49 -1.75 8.30 10.98
CA ARG A 49 -2.17 6.96 11.44
C ARG A 49 -1.01 5.98 11.41
N LYS A 50 -0.16 6.02 10.38
CA LYS A 50 1.04 5.19 10.28
C LYS A 50 2.11 5.65 11.28
N VAL A 51 2.32 6.96 11.40
CA VAL A 51 3.22 7.53 12.42
C VAL A 51 2.81 7.07 13.81
N TRP A 52 1.51 7.15 14.13
CA TRP A 52 1.00 6.61 15.39
C TRP A 52 1.27 5.13 15.57
N ALA A 53 1.12 4.31 14.53
CA ALA A 53 1.40 2.88 14.59
C ALA A 53 2.90 2.60 14.82
N ARG A 54 3.79 3.32 14.12
CA ARG A 54 5.25 3.21 14.34
C ARG A 54 5.65 3.61 15.74
N LEU A 55 5.09 4.69 16.29
CA LEU A 55 5.29 5.09 17.67
C LEU A 55 4.89 3.96 18.65
N ARG A 56 3.73 3.31 18.40
CA ARG A 56 3.31 2.16 19.21
C ARG A 56 4.26 0.98 19.12
N HIS A 57 4.76 0.67 17.92
CA HIS A 57 5.77 -0.39 17.75
C HIS A 57 7.08 -0.04 18.49
N ALA A 58 7.42 1.23 18.58
CA ALA A 58 8.55 1.74 19.38
C ALA A 58 8.23 1.88 20.89
N GLY A 59 7.08 1.37 21.36
CA GLY A 59 6.69 1.41 22.78
C GLY A 59 6.05 2.72 23.25
N VAL A 60 5.91 3.73 22.40
CA VAL A 60 5.32 5.02 22.75
C VAL A 60 3.79 4.96 22.72
N ARG A 61 3.16 5.07 23.88
CA ARG A 61 1.70 5.05 24.02
C ARG A 61 1.12 6.46 23.94
N THR A 62 0.34 6.73 22.89
CA THR A 62 -0.35 8.01 22.66
C THR A 62 -1.62 7.81 21.84
N SER A 63 -2.48 8.81 21.75
CA SER A 63 -3.68 8.76 20.93
C SER A 63 -3.42 9.22 19.48
N LYS A 64 -4.15 8.65 18.51
CA LYS A 64 -4.10 9.09 17.09
C LYS A 64 -4.42 10.59 16.94
N ARG A 65 -5.37 11.12 17.76
CA ARG A 65 -5.73 12.54 17.73
C ARG A 65 -4.61 13.45 18.19
N ARG A 66 -3.85 13.03 19.21
CA ARG A 66 -2.70 13.77 19.72
C ARG A 66 -1.59 13.82 18.68
N VAL A 67 -1.27 12.69 18.05
CA VAL A 67 -0.30 12.62 16.94
C VAL A 67 -0.73 13.54 15.78
N LEU A 68 -2.01 13.48 15.36
CA LEU A 68 -2.52 14.35 14.30
C LEU A 68 -2.36 15.83 14.64
N ARG A 69 -2.71 16.23 15.88
CA ARG A 69 -2.58 17.60 16.35
C ARG A 69 -1.11 18.06 16.29
N LEU A 70 -0.21 17.30 16.91
CA LEU A 70 1.21 17.67 16.96
C LEU A 70 1.85 17.69 15.58
N MET A 71 1.52 16.75 14.70
CA MET A 71 2.00 16.80 13.31
C MET A 71 1.51 18.04 12.56
N ARG A 72 0.25 18.44 12.78
CA ARG A 72 -0.31 19.67 12.19
C ARG A 72 0.39 20.92 12.72
N ASP A 73 0.49 21.03 14.04
CA ASP A 73 1.05 22.20 14.73
C ASP A 73 2.54 22.42 14.40
N ASN A 74 3.24 21.35 13.99
CA ASN A 74 4.66 21.37 13.65
C ASN A 74 4.96 21.24 12.13
N GLY A 75 3.96 21.31 11.25
CA GLY A 75 4.15 21.24 9.80
C GLY A 75 4.62 19.86 9.29
N LEU A 76 4.36 18.78 10.04
CA LEU A 76 4.80 17.42 9.74
C LEU A 76 3.74 16.55 9.05
N LEU A 77 2.62 17.15 8.62
CA LEU A 77 1.59 16.41 7.90
C LEU A 77 2.08 15.97 6.52
N ALA A 78 1.69 14.78 6.11
CA ALA A 78 1.87 14.34 4.73
C ALA A 78 1.23 15.34 3.75
N PRO A 79 1.80 15.54 2.55
CA PRO A 79 1.23 16.40 1.53
C PRO A 79 -0.24 16.06 1.27
N SER A 80 -1.07 17.10 1.14
CA SER A 80 -2.48 16.91 0.81
C SER A 80 -2.60 16.30 -0.59
N ARG A 81 -3.28 15.18 -0.69
CA ARG A 81 -3.59 14.54 -1.97
C ARG A 81 -4.84 15.18 -2.55
N ALA A 82 -4.72 15.89 -3.66
CA ALA A 82 -5.88 16.26 -4.46
C ALA A 82 -6.50 14.97 -4.99
N GLY A 83 -7.64 14.58 -4.43
CA GLY A 83 -8.42 13.45 -4.94
C GLY A 83 -9.24 13.88 -6.14
N ALA A 84 -9.44 13.00 -7.12
CA ALA A 84 -10.49 13.21 -8.12
C ALA A 84 -11.85 13.35 -7.42
N PRO A 85 -12.79 14.16 -7.96
CA PRO A 85 -14.14 14.24 -7.43
C PRO A 85 -14.74 12.83 -7.31
N ARG A 86 -15.25 12.51 -6.13
CA ARG A 86 -15.90 11.22 -5.92
C ARG A 86 -17.29 11.29 -6.51
N GLY A 87 -17.51 10.56 -7.60
CA GLY A 87 -18.86 10.26 -8.09
C GLY A 87 -19.62 9.34 -7.11
N PRO A 88 -20.92 9.10 -7.35
CA PRO A 88 -21.68 8.13 -6.59
C PRO A 88 -20.96 6.77 -6.65
N ARG A 89 -20.81 6.10 -5.49
CA ARG A 89 -20.23 4.75 -5.44
C ARG A 89 -21.21 3.79 -6.08
N SER A 90 -20.78 3.13 -7.14
CA SER A 90 -21.56 2.08 -7.79
C SER A 90 -21.31 0.68 -7.26
N HIS A 91 -20.27 0.48 -6.43
CA HIS A 91 -19.86 -0.82 -5.89
C HIS A 91 -19.27 -0.71 -4.48
N ASP A 92 -19.31 -1.82 -3.72
CA ASP A 92 -18.87 -1.92 -2.32
C ASP A 92 -17.34 -1.93 -2.10
N GLY A 93 -16.53 -1.60 -3.12
CA GLY A 93 -15.09 -1.43 -2.97
C GLY A 93 -14.26 -2.60 -3.50
N THR A 94 -12.98 -2.65 -3.10
CA THR A 94 -11.99 -3.64 -3.54
C THR A 94 -12.35 -5.05 -3.06
N ILE A 95 -12.31 -6.05 -3.94
CA ILE A 95 -12.45 -7.47 -3.58
C ILE A 95 -11.25 -7.85 -2.71
N ILE A 96 -11.51 -8.30 -1.48
CA ILE A 96 -10.49 -8.74 -0.54
C ILE A 96 -10.80 -10.17 -0.11
N PRO A 97 -10.09 -11.18 -0.67
CA PRO A 97 -10.18 -12.56 -0.23
C PRO A 97 -9.78 -12.71 1.25
N ALA A 98 -10.28 -13.73 1.91
CA ALA A 98 -9.94 -14.02 3.30
C ALA A 98 -8.52 -14.57 3.47
N THR A 99 -8.02 -15.25 2.43
CA THR A 99 -6.69 -15.90 2.43
C THR A 99 -5.82 -15.40 1.30
N VAL A 100 -4.50 -15.50 1.48
CA VAL A 100 -3.51 -15.20 0.44
C VAL A 100 -3.62 -16.19 -0.71
N ASP A 101 -3.11 -15.81 -1.89
CA ASP A 101 -3.03 -16.63 -3.08
C ASP A 101 -4.38 -17.11 -3.67
N VAL A 102 -5.49 -16.48 -3.26
CA VAL A 102 -6.79 -16.66 -3.92
C VAL A 102 -6.96 -15.71 -5.09
N MET A 103 -6.48 -14.48 -4.97
CA MET A 103 -6.54 -13.49 -6.04
C MET A 103 -5.34 -12.56 -6.01
N TRP A 104 -4.65 -12.44 -7.14
CA TRP A 104 -3.66 -11.41 -7.38
C TRP A 104 -4.21 -10.38 -8.37
N GLY A 105 -3.91 -9.11 -8.16
CA GLY A 105 -4.17 -8.05 -9.11
C GLY A 105 -2.92 -7.71 -9.89
N THR A 106 -2.97 -7.67 -11.21
CA THR A 106 -1.88 -7.18 -12.05
C THR A 106 -2.28 -5.90 -12.76
N ASP A 107 -1.30 -5.00 -12.92
CA ASP A 107 -1.53 -3.71 -13.56
C ASP A 107 -0.20 -3.16 -14.11
N LEU A 108 -0.29 -2.12 -14.92
CA LEU A 108 0.82 -1.50 -15.64
C LEU A 108 0.88 0.00 -15.34
N THR A 109 2.11 0.48 -15.15
CA THR A 109 2.39 1.92 -15.18
C THR A 109 3.63 2.21 -16.02
N THR A 110 3.91 3.47 -16.29
CA THR A 110 5.10 3.89 -17.03
C THR A 110 5.95 4.84 -16.19
N THR A 111 7.25 4.86 -16.47
CA THR A 111 8.21 5.83 -15.96
C THR A 111 9.23 6.17 -17.04
N ILE A 112 10.14 7.10 -16.76
CA ILE A 112 11.21 7.50 -17.68
C ILE A 112 12.55 7.12 -17.05
N THR A 113 13.44 6.57 -17.88
CA THR A 113 14.86 6.33 -17.56
C THR A 113 15.73 7.10 -18.55
N GLY A 114 17.06 7.10 -18.37
CA GLY A 114 17.99 7.62 -19.36
C GLY A 114 17.88 6.95 -20.73
N GLU A 115 17.38 5.72 -20.79
CA GLU A 115 17.12 4.95 -22.01
C GLU A 115 15.72 5.20 -22.63
N GLY A 116 14.94 6.12 -22.04
CA GLY A 116 13.60 6.48 -22.51
C GLY A 116 12.47 5.95 -21.64
N GLN A 117 11.27 5.90 -22.22
CA GLN A 117 10.07 5.44 -21.52
C GLN A 117 10.11 3.93 -21.26
N VAL A 118 9.75 3.54 -20.06
CA VAL A 118 9.76 2.15 -19.57
C VAL A 118 8.40 1.79 -18.99
N ALA A 119 7.92 0.62 -19.32
CA ALA A 119 6.75 0.01 -18.70
C ALA A 119 7.14 -0.70 -17.41
N VAL A 120 6.35 -0.53 -16.35
CA VAL A 120 6.53 -1.20 -15.05
C VAL A 120 5.26 -1.99 -14.75
N PHE A 121 5.39 -3.30 -14.71
CA PHE A 121 4.32 -4.24 -14.41
C PHE A 121 4.37 -4.66 -12.95
N VAL A 122 3.22 -4.80 -12.33
CA VAL A 122 3.08 -5.19 -10.93
C VAL A 122 2.15 -6.39 -10.79
N ALA A 123 2.38 -7.23 -9.79
CA ALA A 123 1.41 -8.20 -9.31
C ALA A 123 1.32 -8.12 -7.80
N VAL A 124 0.09 -8.04 -7.25
CA VAL A 124 -0.17 -7.78 -5.84
C VAL A 124 -1.25 -8.72 -5.32
N ASP A 125 -0.99 -9.39 -4.21
CA ASP A 125 -1.99 -10.21 -3.54
C ASP A 125 -3.10 -9.36 -2.93
N HIS A 126 -4.35 -9.69 -3.21
CA HIS A 126 -5.51 -8.92 -2.76
C HIS A 126 -5.78 -9.06 -1.25
N CYS A 127 -5.43 -10.21 -0.65
CA CYS A 127 -5.59 -10.44 0.78
C CYS A 127 -4.55 -9.64 1.59
N SER A 128 -3.27 -9.95 1.44
CA SER A 128 -2.18 -9.36 2.22
C SER A 128 -1.76 -7.97 1.75
N ALA A 129 -2.07 -7.60 0.50
CA ALA A 129 -1.49 -6.50 -0.27
C ALA A 129 0.02 -6.67 -0.52
N GLU A 130 0.56 -7.89 -0.44
CA GLU A 130 1.95 -8.18 -0.78
C GLU A 130 2.21 -7.97 -2.26
N CYS A 131 3.30 -7.31 -2.59
CA CYS A 131 3.81 -7.27 -3.95
C CYS A 131 4.49 -8.61 -4.27
N VAL A 132 3.82 -9.47 -5.02
CA VAL A 132 4.31 -10.80 -5.38
C VAL A 132 5.24 -10.76 -6.58
N GLY A 133 5.15 -9.73 -7.43
CA GLY A 133 6.03 -9.54 -8.57
C GLY A 133 6.10 -8.10 -9.05
N LEU A 134 7.30 -7.71 -9.52
CA LEU A 134 7.59 -6.41 -10.15
C LEU A 134 8.52 -6.63 -11.33
N HIS A 135 8.23 -5.98 -12.46
CA HIS A 135 9.06 -6.08 -13.64
C HIS A 135 9.07 -4.77 -14.43
N ALA A 136 10.21 -4.42 -15.02
CA ALA A 136 10.35 -3.25 -15.88
C ALA A 136 10.90 -3.65 -17.25
N ALA A 137 10.35 -3.09 -18.33
CA ALA A 137 10.75 -3.37 -19.69
C ALA A 137 10.56 -2.16 -20.61
N HIS A 138 11.36 -2.06 -21.68
CA HIS A 138 11.22 -1.01 -22.70
C HIS A 138 9.88 -1.06 -23.44
N ARG A 139 9.26 -2.24 -23.54
CA ARG A 139 8.01 -2.44 -24.27
C ARG A 139 6.97 -3.11 -23.39
N ALA A 140 5.74 -2.64 -23.47
CA ALA A 140 4.61 -3.23 -22.75
C ALA A 140 4.03 -4.42 -23.55
N THR A 141 4.80 -5.51 -23.67
CA THR A 141 4.34 -6.71 -24.36
C THR A 141 3.62 -7.67 -23.41
N ARG A 142 2.86 -8.62 -23.97
CA ARG A 142 2.20 -9.68 -23.21
C ARG A 142 3.17 -10.58 -22.45
N PHE A 143 4.38 -10.78 -22.96
CA PHE A 143 5.42 -11.58 -22.30
C PHE A 143 5.98 -10.87 -21.06
N GLU A 144 6.14 -9.55 -21.13
CA GLU A 144 6.58 -8.74 -20.00
C GLU A 144 5.48 -8.61 -18.94
N ALA A 145 4.21 -8.62 -19.36
CA ALA A 145 3.07 -8.63 -18.42
C ALA A 145 2.97 -9.94 -17.61
N LEU A 146 3.46 -11.06 -18.14
CA LEU A 146 3.54 -12.35 -17.46
C LEU A 146 4.63 -12.39 -16.38
N GLU A 147 5.69 -11.61 -16.52
CA GLU A 147 6.87 -11.74 -15.65
C GLU A 147 6.57 -11.51 -14.15
N PRO A 148 5.78 -10.51 -13.72
CA PRO A 148 5.40 -10.38 -12.31
C PRO A 148 4.60 -11.58 -11.79
N VAL A 149 3.75 -12.18 -12.64
CA VAL A 149 2.97 -13.38 -12.28
C VAL A 149 3.91 -14.58 -12.13
N ARG A 150 4.84 -14.76 -13.06
CA ARG A 150 5.87 -15.81 -13.01
C ARG A 150 6.74 -15.71 -11.76
N GLN A 151 7.15 -14.50 -11.38
CA GLN A 151 7.92 -14.25 -10.16
C GLN A 151 7.13 -14.70 -8.92
N GLY A 152 5.87 -14.29 -8.83
CA GLY A 152 4.99 -14.69 -7.75
C GLY A 152 4.78 -16.21 -7.69
N VAL A 153 4.51 -16.85 -8.83
CA VAL A 153 4.29 -18.31 -8.91
C VAL A 153 5.54 -19.06 -8.47
N ARG A 154 6.73 -18.70 -8.98
CA ARG A 154 7.99 -19.35 -8.55
C ARG A 154 8.23 -19.20 -7.06
N ARG A 155 7.95 -18.02 -6.49
CA ARG A 155 8.20 -17.71 -5.07
C ARG A 155 7.22 -18.43 -4.13
N HIS A 156 5.94 -18.46 -4.47
CA HIS A 156 4.88 -18.89 -3.55
C HIS A 156 4.35 -20.31 -3.81
N PHE A 157 4.51 -20.79 -5.02
CA PHE A 157 4.12 -22.16 -5.40
C PHE A 157 5.33 -23.09 -5.65
N GLY A 158 6.55 -22.58 -5.51
CA GLY A 158 7.78 -23.39 -5.51
C GLY A 158 8.30 -23.79 -6.88
N GLY A 159 7.73 -23.29 -7.98
CA GLY A 159 8.22 -23.65 -9.32
C GLY A 159 7.40 -23.09 -10.47
N PHE A 160 7.55 -23.74 -11.64
CA PHE A 160 6.81 -23.41 -12.86
C PHE A 160 6.39 -24.71 -13.54
N ALA A 161 5.16 -25.15 -13.31
CA ALA A 161 4.63 -26.40 -13.82
C ALA A 161 3.13 -26.28 -14.11
N GLN A 162 2.62 -27.21 -14.92
CA GLN A 162 1.19 -27.25 -15.23
C GLN A 162 0.34 -27.41 -13.96
N GLY A 163 -0.64 -26.51 -13.80
CA GLY A 163 -1.58 -26.55 -12.68
C GLY A 163 -1.00 -26.19 -11.31
N ILE A 164 0.26 -25.74 -11.23
CA ILE A 164 0.96 -25.50 -9.96
C ILE A 164 0.27 -24.44 -9.08
N ALA A 165 -0.38 -23.46 -9.71
CA ALA A 165 -1.12 -22.38 -9.04
C ALA A 165 -2.65 -22.55 -9.15
N ALA A 166 -3.13 -23.79 -9.17
CA ALA A 166 -4.55 -24.08 -9.23
C ALA A 166 -5.29 -23.45 -8.04
N GLY A 167 -6.39 -22.75 -8.35
CA GLY A 167 -7.19 -22.02 -7.35
C GLY A 167 -6.87 -20.53 -7.26
N LEU A 168 -5.72 -20.08 -7.79
CA LEU A 168 -5.40 -18.66 -7.92
C LEU A 168 -6.21 -18.02 -9.06
N ALA A 169 -6.70 -16.80 -8.87
CA ALA A 169 -7.22 -15.93 -9.91
C ALA A 169 -6.30 -14.74 -10.13
N VAL A 170 -6.08 -14.35 -11.38
CA VAL A 170 -5.35 -13.11 -11.72
C VAL A 170 -6.33 -12.07 -12.26
N ARG A 171 -6.51 -10.99 -11.48
CA ARG A 171 -7.28 -9.81 -11.83
C ARG A 171 -6.47 -8.87 -12.69
N HIS A 172 -7.03 -8.43 -13.82
CA HIS A 172 -6.40 -7.49 -14.74
C HIS A 172 -7.43 -6.62 -15.44
N ASP A 173 -7.00 -5.54 -16.04
CA ASP A 173 -7.83 -4.74 -16.94
C ASP A 173 -7.97 -5.42 -18.31
N HIS A 174 -8.64 -4.73 -19.27
CA HIS A 174 -8.80 -5.21 -20.65
C HIS A 174 -7.65 -4.75 -21.56
N GLY A 175 -6.48 -4.42 -21.00
CA GLY A 175 -5.30 -4.09 -21.78
C GLY A 175 -4.92 -5.22 -22.75
N SER A 176 -4.48 -4.85 -23.96
CA SER A 176 -4.17 -5.82 -25.03
C SER A 176 -3.11 -6.84 -24.60
N GLN A 177 -2.18 -6.48 -23.72
CA GLN A 177 -1.15 -7.36 -23.18
C GLN A 177 -1.74 -8.50 -22.34
N TYR A 178 -2.83 -8.24 -21.59
CA TYR A 178 -3.50 -9.23 -20.75
C TYR A 178 -4.54 -10.06 -21.52
N MET A 179 -5.14 -9.47 -22.54
CA MET A 179 -6.12 -10.18 -23.39
C MET A 179 -5.47 -11.01 -24.50
N ALA A 180 -4.16 -10.93 -24.67
CA ALA A 180 -3.44 -11.69 -25.70
C ALA A 180 -3.48 -13.20 -25.40
N ASP A 181 -3.63 -14.01 -26.46
CA ASP A 181 -3.69 -15.47 -26.38
C ASP A 181 -2.53 -16.09 -25.59
N ASP A 182 -1.30 -15.60 -25.81
CA ASP A 182 -0.12 -16.14 -25.12
C ASP A 182 -0.19 -15.90 -23.61
N PHE A 183 -0.67 -14.71 -23.17
CA PHE A 183 -0.89 -14.43 -21.77
C PHE A 183 -1.95 -15.38 -21.18
N GLN A 184 -3.09 -15.50 -21.82
CA GLN A 184 -4.20 -16.33 -21.36
C GLN A 184 -3.83 -17.82 -21.34
N LYS A 185 -3.10 -18.31 -22.35
CA LYS A 185 -2.62 -19.70 -22.42
C LYS A 185 -1.64 -20.02 -21.31
N GLU A 186 -0.72 -19.11 -20.99
CA GLU A 186 0.27 -19.36 -19.95
C GLU A 186 -0.35 -19.37 -18.55
N ILE A 187 -1.23 -18.40 -18.22
CA ILE A 187 -1.91 -18.42 -16.91
C ILE A 187 -2.81 -19.66 -16.78
N ALA A 188 -3.49 -20.07 -17.86
CA ALA A 188 -4.26 -21.32 -17.88
C ALA A 188 -3.39 -22.56 -17.69
N PHE A 189 -2.19 -22.62 -18.34
CA PHE A 189 -1.22 -23.69 -18.11
C PHE A 189 -0.81 -23.80 -16.62
N LEU A 190 -0.61 -22.65 -15.95
CA LEU A 190 -0.28 -22.60 -14.53
C LEU A 190 -1.48 -22.96 -13.62
N GLY A 191 -2.67 -23.15 -14.17
CA GLY A 191 -3.90 -23.39 -13.41
C GLY A 191 -4.55 -22.13 -12.83
N ILE A 192 -4.11 -20.98 -13.31
CA ILE A 192 -4.61 -19.68 -12.85
C ILE A 192 -5.87 -19.28 -13.61
N ASN A 193 -6.89 -18.84 -12.90
CA ASN A 193 -8.12 -18.32 -13.50
C ASN A 193 -7.94 -16.85 -13.93
N SER A 194 -8.22 -16.55 -15.20
CA SER A 194 -8.30 -15.17 -15.68
C SER A 194 -9.54 -14.47 -15.11
N SER A 195 -9.36 -13.30 -14.52
CA SER A 195 -10.43 -12.51 -13.91
C SER A 195 -10.39 -11.07 -14.41
N PRO A 196 -10.86 -10.79 -15.64
CA PRO A 196 -10.87 -9.42 -16.15
C PRO A 196 -11.77 -8.53 -15.30
N ALA A 197 -11.36 -7.30 -15.05
CA ALA A 197 -12.16 -6.30 -14.36
C ALA A 197 -13.43 -5.98 -15.18
N PHE A 198 -14.54 -5.71 -14.51
CA PHE A 198 -15.75 -5.32 -15.23
C PHE A 198 -15.50 -4.02 -16.01
N ILE A 199 -16.01 -3.96 -17.23
CA ILE A 199 -15.95 -2.76 -18.05
C ILE A 199 -16.64 -1.61 -17.29
N ARG A 200 -15.94 -0.48 -17.11
CA ARG A 200 -16.35 0.69 -16.33
C ARG A 200 -16.48 0.50 -14.81
N ALA A 201 -15.90 -0.57 -14.25
CA ALA A 201 -15.80 -0.75 -12.81
C ALA A 201 -14.32 -0.91 -12.41
N PRO A 202 -13.53 0.16 -12.38
CA PRO A 202 -12.09 0.13 -12.05
C PRO A 202 -11.82 -0.35 -10.62
N GLU A 203 -12.83 -0.30 -9.76
CA GLU A 203 -12.74 -0.67 -8.34
C GLU A 203 -12.31 -2.13 -8.10
N GLY A 204 -12.50 -3.01 -9.09
CA GLY A 204 -12.10 -4.41 -9.01
C GLY A 204 -10.59 -4.63 -8.92
N ASN A 205 -9.74 -3.71 -9.38
CA ASN A 205 -8.27 -3.79 -9.33
C ASN A 205 -7.63 -2.78 -8.36
N GLY A 206 -8.41 -2.19 -7.48
CA GLY A 206 -7.97 -1.14 -6.56
C GLY A 206 -6.80 -1.52 -5.64
N CYS A 207 -6.44 -2.81 -5.53
CA CYS A 207 -5.26 -3.26 -4.81
C CYS A 207 -3.98 -2.93 -5.58
N ALA A 208 -3.91 -3.31 -6.85
CA ALA A 208 -2.77 -3.01 -7.73
C ALA A 208 -2.64 -1.49 -7.98
N GLU A 209 -3.75 -0.77 -8.22
CA GLU A 209 -3.74 0.69 -8.36
C GLU A 209 -3.18 1.40 -7.14
N ARG A 210 -3.57 0.97 -5.94
CA ARG A 210 -3.05 1.53 -4.68
C ARG A 210 -1.57 1.25 -4.50
N PHE A 211 -1.12 0.05 -4.86
CA PHE A 211 0.29 -0.30 -4.83
C PHE A 211 1.10 0.56 -5.83
N ILE A 212 0.65 0.68 -7.07
CA ILE A 212 1.28 1.54 -8.11
C ILE A 212 1.41 2.97 -7.60
N ARG A 213 0.38 3.50 -6.97
CA ARG A 213 0.48 4.85 -6.38
C ARG A 213 1.57 4.93 -5.32
N THR A 214 1.64 3.94 -4.43
CA THR A 214 2.70 3.87 -3.41
C THR A 214 4.08 3.77 -4.04
N LEU A 215 4.23 2.95 -5.08
CA LEU A 215 5.45 2.80 -5.86
C LEU A 215 5.87 4.13 -6.51
N LYS A 216 4.94 4.83 -7.13
CA LYS A 216 5.20 6.15 -7.74
C LYS A 216 5.66 7.17 -6.71
N GLU A 217 4.92 7.32 -5.63
CA GLU A 217 5.19 8.31 -4.58
C GLU A 217 6.51 8.05 -3.82
N ASN A 218 6.98 6.81 -3.78
CA ASN A 218 8.14 6.41 -2.96
C ASN A 218 9.36 5.97 -3.77
N LEU A 219 9.21 5.73 -5.07
CA LEU A 219 10.33 5.33 -5.93
C LEU A 219 10.34 6.07 -7.26
N LEU A 220 9.29 5.91 -8.09
CA LEU A 220 9.35 6.32 -9.50
C LEU A 220 9.35 7.85 -9.68
N TRP A 221 8.78 8.63 -8.76
CA TRP A 221 8.74 10.09 -8.82
C TRP A 221 9.84 10.79 -8.01
N VAL A 222 10.53 10.03 -7.15
CA VAL A 222 11.54 10.60 -6.23
C VAL A 222 12.96 10.20 -6.58
N ARG A 223 13.14 9.28 -7.52
CA ARG A 223 14.43 8.83 -8.03
C ARG A 223 14.48 8.87 -9.55
N THR A 224 15.65 9.13 -10.11
CA THR A 224 15.98 9.01 -11.53
C THR A 224 16.79 7.75 -11.76
N PHE A 225 16.66 7.14 -12.93
CA PHE A 225 17.30 5.89 -13.31
C PHE A 225 17.97 6.09 -14.68
N ASP A 226 19.26 5.77 -14.79
CA ASP A 226 19.99 5.91 -16.05
C ASP A 226 19.59 4.80 -17.02
N THR A 227 19.37 3.58 -16.52
CA THR A 227 19.04 2.40 -17.34
C THR A 227 17.83 1.66 -16.77
N VAL A 228 17.21 0.81 -17.61
CA VAL A 228 16.14 -0.10 -17.19
C VAL A 228 16.64 -1.09 -16.14
N GLU A 229 17.90 -1.55 -16.25
CA GLU A 229 18.48 -2.47 -15.28
C GLU A 229 18.65 -1.81 -13.90
N HIS A 230 19.10 -0.55 -13.86
CA HIS A 230 19.12 0.26 -12.63
C HIS A 230 17.74 0.34 -11.97
N LEU A 231 16.69 0.55 -12.80
CA LEU A 231 15.32 0.54 -12.32
C LEU A 231 14.89 -0.84 -11.79
N ARG A 232 15.26 -1.95 -12.48
CA ARG A 232 14.93 -3.31 -12.03
C ARG A 232 15.49 -3.63 -10.67
N VAL A 233 16.76 -3.31 -10.42
CA VAL A 233 17.40 -3.49 -9.10
C VAL A 233 16.62 -2.71 -8.04
N ALA A 234 16.35 -1.42 -8.29
CA ALA A 234 15.60 -0.59 -7.35
C ALA A 234 14.16 -1.09 -7.10
N LEU A 235 13.50 -1.67 -8.10
CA LEU A 235 12.18 -2.28 -7.94
C LEU A 235 12.23 -3.51 -7.02
N LEU A 236 13.27 -4.34 -7.12
CA LEU A 236 13.45 -5.50 -6.23
C LEU A 236 13.67 -5.05 -4.78
N GLU A 237 14.56 -4.08 -4.56
CA GLU A 237 14.79 -3.48 -3.24
C GLU A 237 13.50 -2.87 -2.65
N PHE A 238 12.76 -2.14 -3.49
CA PHE A 238 11.48 -1.55 -3.09
C PHE A 238 10.46 -2.61 -2.71
N ARG A 239 10.35 -3.70 -3.48
CA ARG A 239 9.45 -4.82 -3.18
C ARG A 239 9.72 -5.40 -1.79
N GLU A 240 10.97 -5.72 -1.49
CA GLU A 240 11.36 -6.27 -0.18
C GLU A 240 11.07 -5.28 0.94
N THR A 241 11.45 -4.01 0.77
CA THR A 241 11.18 -2.94 1.75
C THR A 241 9.68 -2.75 1.96
N TYR A 242 8.89 -2.72 0.88
CA TYR A 242 7.44 -2.58 0.96
C TYR A 242 6.81 -3.77 1.69
N ASN A 243 7.14 -5.00 1.29
CA ASN A 243 6.55 -6.20 1.85
C ASN A 243 6.84 -6.37 3.35
N THR A 244 8.03 -5.94 3.80
CA THR A 244 8.47 -6.12 5.19
C THR A 244 8.18 -4.95 6.11
N THR A 245 7.97 -3.73 5.58
CA THR A 245 7.92 -2.52 6.43
C THR A 245 6.72 -1.59 6.17
N TRP A 246 5.96 -1.76 5.05
CA TRP A 246 4.79 -0.96 4.76
C TRP A 246 3.62 -1.34 5.63
N LEU A 247 3.17 -0.42 6.50
CA LEU A 247 2.08 -0.68 7.44
C LEU A 247 0.70 -0.57 6.77
N ILE A 248 -0.08 -1.64 6.84
CA ILE A 248 -1.44 -1.73 6.27
C ILE A 248 -2.48 -1.58 7.39
N GLU A 249 -3.29 -0.50 7.35
CA GLU A 249 -4.27 -0.21 8.42
C GLU A 249 -5.30 -1.33 8.59
N ARG A 250 -5.83 -1.91 7.51
CA ARG A 250 -6.81 -3.01 7.57
C ARG A 250 -6.26 -4.27 8.24
N HIS A 251 -4.95 -4.43 8.28
CA HIS A 251 -4.23 -5.53 8.94
C HIS A 251 -3.70 -5.15 10.33
N GLY A 252 -4.30 -4.14 10.97
CA GLY A 252 -3.84 -3.69 12.28
C GLY A 252 -2.48 -3.03 12.27
N PHE A 253 -2.10 -2.41 11.14
CA PHE A 253 -0.78 -1.81 10.91
C PHE A 253 0.38 -2.80 10.94
N ARG A 254 0.16 -3.97 10.36
CA ARG A 254 1.20 -4.97 10.08
C ARG A 254 1.63 -4.90 8.61
N PRO A 255 2.87 -5.28 8.28
CA PRO A 255 3.33 -5.34 6.90
C PRO A 255 2.73 -6.54 6.14
N PRO A 256 2.70 -6.49 4.78
CA PRO A 256 2.15 -7.57 3.95
C PRO A 256 2.74 -8.95 4.23
N ALA A 257 4.07 -9.06 4.36
CA ALA A 257 4.76 -10.32 4.62
C ALA A 257 4.30 -10.99 5.92
N ALA A 258 4.10 -10.20 7.00
CA ALA A 258 3.62 -10.75 8.27
C ALA A 258 2.20 -11.33 8.18
N ILE A 259 1.37 -10.83 7.26
CA ILE A 259 0.03 -11.38 7.03
C ILE A 259 0.12 -12.72 6.28
N ARG A 260 1.02 -12.82 5.31
CA ARG A 260 1.27 -14.09 4.61
C ARG A 260 1.81 -15.15 5.56
N GLU A 261 2.83 -14.81 6.34
CA GLU A 261 3.44 -15.74 7.31
C GLU A 261 2.42 -16.31 8.30
N GLU A 262 1.50 -15.49 8.78
CA GLU A 262 0.43 -15.94 9.69
C GLU A 262 -0.53 -16.95 9.05
N GLN A 263 -0.72 -16.88 7.74
CA GLN A 263 -1.66 -17.75 7.02
C GLN A 263 -1.01 -19.00 6.43
N LEU A 264 0.31 -19.04 6.35
CA LEU A 264 1.02 -20.24 5.92
C LEU A 264 1.03 -21.26 7.06
N PRO A 265 0.70 -22.55 6.80
CA PRO A 265 0.84 -23.58 7.82
C PRO A 265 2.30 -23.72 8.25
N ALA A 266 2.53 -23.93 9.55
CA ALA A 266 3.87 -24.03 10.13
C ALA A 266 4.80 -25.06 9.42
N ALA A 267 4.24 -26.05 8.74
CA ALA A 267 4.96 -27.02 7.93
C ALA A 267 5.55 -26.44 6.63
N ALA A 268 5.00 -25.33 6.10
CA ALA A 268 5.51 -24.71 4.87
C ALA A 268 6.66 -23.71 5.14
N LEU A 269 6.88 -23.32 6.39
CA LEU A 269 7.96 -22.43 6.81
C LEU A 269 9.28 -23.19 7.10
N ALA A 270 9.24 -24.52 7.14
CA ALA A 270 10.39 -25.37 7.49
C ALA A 270 11.04 -26.08 6.29
N ALA A 271 10.55 -25.84 5.08
CA ALA A 271 11.08 -26.37 3.82
C ALA A 271 11.82 -25.30 3.02
#